data_66fbffa48b0a35d6eb1fe1cd6c24fc34
#
_entry.id   66fbffa48b0a35d6eb1fe1cd6c24fc34
#
_cell.length_a   1.000
_cell.length_b   1.000
_cell.length_c   1.000
_cell.angle_alpha   90.00
_cell.angle_beta   90.00
_cell.angle_gamma   90.00
#
_symmetry.space_group_name_H-M   'P 1'
#
loop_
_entity.id
_entity.type
_entity.pdbx_description
1 polymer ?
#
loop_
_entity_poly.entity_id
_entity_poly.type
_entity_poly.pdbx_seq_one_letter_code
_entity_poly.pdbx_strand_id
1 'polypeptide(L)'
;MVVVAYNNVINRWGPFHGWSYVPVNLAFAGSLTAIAAATLDLSGAELGLRADLGDVVFPLGAVAVFAIVVFVIASSRQAHRIADRRVAGMHGAGLAFYTLVRIPLGTALTEELLFRGVLFAAWRDAGASDLAAALWASAAFGLWHISPTVIGLRKNDPAVSVATMRVAVAGAVLLTTVAGLGLTWLRVDRESLLGPIVLHAGINSIGALAAVVAGRQVTGTQART
;
A
#
# COMPACT_ATOMS: atom_id res chain seq x y z
N MET A 1 -14.14 1.47 11.41
CA MET A 1 -14.98 0.54 10.63
C MET A 1 -15.16 0.96 9.18
N VAL A 2 -15.57 2.21 8.86
CA VAL A 2 -15.81 2.69 7.47
C VAL A 2 -14.61 2.51 6.56
N VAL A 3 -13.42 2.91 7.00
CA VAL A 3 -12.17 2.80 6.19
C VAL A 3 -11.91 1.36 5.76
N VAL A 4 -11.93 0.40 6.69
CA VAL A 4 -11.68 -1.02 6.38
C VAL A 4 -12.79 -1.60 5.49
N ALA A 5 -14.04 -1.22 5.72
CA ALA A 5 -15.17 -1.65 4.90
C ALA A 5 -15.07 -1.14 3.45
N TYR A 6 -14.63 0.11 3.25
CA TYR A 6 -14.48 0.69 1.92
C TYR A 6 -13.64 -0.19 0.99
N ASN A 7 -12.45 -0.58 1.39
CA ASN A 7 -11.58 -1.40 0.54
C ASN A 7 -12.05 -2.86 0.41
N ASN A 8 -12.56 -3.42 1.51
CA ASN A 8 -12.92 -4.84 1.51
C ASN A 8 -14.31 -5.11 0.88
N VAL A 9 -15.16 -4.11 0.74
CA VAL A 9 -16.52 -4.23 0.19
C VAL A 9 -16.69 -3.38 -1.07
N ILE A 10 -16.55 -2.05 -0.95
CA ILE A 10 -16.90 -1.10 -2.01
C ILE A 10 -15.88 -1.14 -3.15
N ASN A 11 -14.59 -1.07 -2.82
CA ASN A 11 -13.52 -1.02 -3.81
C ASN A 11 -13.34 -2.34 -4.62
N ARG A 12 -14.12 -3.38 -4.29
CA ARG A 12 -14.18 -4.63 -5.07
C ARG A 12 -15.04 -4.53 -6.32
N TRP A 13 -15.92 -3.54 -6.42
CA TRP A 13 -16.90 -3.45 -7.50
C TRP A 13 -16.35 -2.70 -8.71
N GLY A 14 -16.62 -3.25 -9.89
CA GLY A 14 -16.02 -2.89 -11.18
C GLY A 14 -15.89 -1.43 -11.59
N PRO A 15 -16.79 -0.49 -11.23
CA PRO A 15 -16.65 0.91 -11.64
C PRO A 15 -15.39 1.59 -11.07
N PHE A 16 -14.80 1.06 -10.00
CA PHE A 16 -13.62 1.61 -9.33
C PHE A 16 -12.28 1.00 -9.83
N HIS A 17 -12.32 0.24 -10.91
CA HIS A 17 -11.13 -0.28 -11.58
C HIS A 17 -10.83 0.52 -12.85
N GLY A 18 -9.57 0.79 -13.13
CA GLY A 18 -9.16 1.60 -14.28
C GLY A 18 -8.89 3.07 -13.94
N TRP A 19 -9.29 3.99 -14.83
CA TRP A 19 -8.99 5.43 -14.69
C TRP A 19 -9.68 6.09 -13.50
N SER A 20 -10.87 5.63 -13.12
CA SER A 20 -11.63 6.16 -11.98
C SER A 20 -11.02 5.79 -10.62
N TYR A 21 -10.17 4.79 -10.56
CA TYR A 21 -9.55 4.35 -9.30
C TYR A 21 -8.86 5.49 -8.54
N VAL A 22 -8.03 6.26 -9.23
CA VAL A 22 -7.27 7.36 -8.60
C VAL A 22 -8.20 8.47 -8.09
N PRO A 23 -9.05 9.10 -8.93
CA PRO A 23 -9.89 10.20 -8.44
C PRO A 23 -10.90 9.75 -7.37
N VAL A 24 -11.43 8.55 -7.44
CA VAL A 24 -12.39 8.05 -6.43
C VAL A 24 -11.71 7.83 -5.08
N ASN A 25 -10.53 7.20 -5.07
CA ASN A 25 -9.80 6.98 -3.81
C ASN A 25 -9.32 8.30 -3.21
N LEU A 26 -8.83 9.24 -4.02
CA LEU A 26 -8.44 10.57 -3.54
C LEU A 26 -9.64 11.37 -3.01
N ALA A 27 -10.78 11.31 -3.69
CA ALA A 27 -12.00 11.96 -3.23
C ALA A 27 -12.48 11.36 -1.89
N PHE A 28 -12.44 10.05 -1.74
CA PHE A 28 -12.80 9.37 -0.50
C PHE A 28 -11.86 9.76 0.65
N ALA A 29 -10.54 9.66 0.45
CA ALA A 29 -9.57 10.01 1.48
C ALA A 29 -9.62 11.49 1.82
N GLY A 30 -9.67 12.37 0.80
CA GLY A 30 -9.77 13.81 0.98
C GLY A 30 -11.04 14.24 1.72
N SER A 31 -12.18 13.64 1.39
CA SER A 31 -13.44 13.89 2.10
C SER A 31 -13.37 13.48 3.57
N LEU A 32 -12.83 12.29 3.86
CA LEU A 32 -12.67 11.83 5.25
C LEU A 32 -11.67 12.71 6.02
N THR A 33 -10.59 13.15 5.37
CA THR A 33 -9.63 14.07 5.97
C THR A 33 -10.28 15.41 6.31
N ALA A 34 -11.05 15.98 5.38
CA ALA A 34 -11.76 17.24 5.60
C ALA A 34 -12.84 17.12 6.69
N ILE A 35 -13.60 16.01 6.71
CA ILE A 35 -14.58 15.73 7.76
C ILE A 35 -13.89 15.60 9.13
N ALA A 36 -12.81 14.84 9.24
CA ALA A 36 -12.07 14.68 10.48
C ALA A 36 -11.50 16.01 10.98
N ALA A 37 -10.89 16.81 10.09
CA ALA A 37 -10.40 18.14 10.41
C ALA A 37 -11.51 19.04 10.99
N ALA A 38 -12.68 19.04 10.34
CA ALA A 38 -13.80 19.91 10.74
C ALA A 38 -14.54 19.43 11.99
N THR A 39 -14.66 18.11 12.22
CA THR A 39 -15.45 17.54 13.32
C THR A 39 -14.66 17.35 14.61
N LEU A 40 -13.34 17.12 14.49
CA LEU A 40 -12.42 16.92 15.61
C LEU A 40 -11.49 18.13 15.82
N ASP A 41 -11.69 19.21 15.08
CA ASP A 41 -10.86 20.43 15.12
C ASP A 41 -9.36 20.16 14.95
N LEU A 42 -9.03 19.19 14.06
CA LEU A 42 -7.66 18.78 13.84
C LEU A 42 -6.93 19.74 12.88
N SER A 43 -5.79 20.22 13.31
CA SER A 43 -4.88 21.01 12.47
C SER A 43 -4.21 20.17 11.37
N GLY A 44 -3.70 20.84 10.33
CA GLY A 44 -2.90 20.16 9.30
C GLY A 44 -1.63 19.48 9.87
N ALA A 45 -1.07 19.98 10.95
CA ALA A 45 0.07 19.37 11.62
C ALA A 45 -0.31 18.06 12.32
N GLU A 46 -1.44 18.02 13.02
CA GLU A 46 -1.98 16.80 13.65
C GLU A 46 -2.33 15.74 12.62
N LEU A 47 -2.81 16.14 11.46
CA LEU A 47 -3.04 15.26 10.31
C LEU A 47 -1.75 14.86 9.57
N GLY A 48 -0.58 15.42 9.93
CA GLY A 48 0.70 15.17 9.28
C GLY A 48 0.85 15.80 7.91
N LEU A 49 0.09 16.83 7.59
CA LEU A 49 0.10 17.50 6.27
C LEU A 49 1.25 18.51 6.12
N ARG A 50 2.22 18.51 7.04
CA ARG A 50 3.48 19.23 6.89
C ARG A 50 4.35 18.50 5.86
N ALA A 51 5.16 19.22 5.12
CA ALA A 51 6.09 18.64 4.15
C ALA A 51 7.46 19.32 4.29
N ASP A 52 8.47 18.48 4.55
CA ASP A 52 9.86 18.87 4.50
C ASP A 52 10.61 17.91 3.58
N LEU A 53 11.44 18.44 2.67
CA LEU A 53 12.19 17.61 1.73
C LEU A 53 13.22 16.70 2.44
N GLY A 54 13.65 17.06 3.66
CA GLY A 54 14.48 16.20 4.50
C GLY A 54 13.82 14.87 4.88
N ASP A 55 12.48 14.85 4.92
CA ASP A 55 11.70 13.67 5.31
C ASP A 55 11.78 12.52 4.27
N VAL A 56 12.23 12.80 3.04
CA VAL A 56 12.32 11.78 1.98
C VAL A 56 13.69 11.09 1.90
N VAL A 57 14.71 11.58 2.58
CA VAL A 57 16.09 11.06 2.44
C VAL A 57 16.17 9.58 2.89
N PHE A 58 15.72 9.29 4.10
CA PHE A 58 15.70 7.92 4.62
C PHE A 58 14.77 7.01 3.79
N PRO A 59 13.50 7.39 3.50
CA PRO A 59 12.62 6.62 2.63
C PRO A 59 13.22 6.28 1.27
N LEU A 60 13.84 7.23 0.59
CA LEU A 60 14.47 6.98 -0.71
C LEU A 60 15.64 6.00 -0.60
N GLY A 61 16.46 6.11 0.44
CA GLY A 61 17.52 5.13 0.71
C GLY A 61 16.96 3.72 0.94
N ALA A 62 15.90 3.58 1.73
CA ALA A 62 15.24 2.30 1.97
C ALA A 62 14.62 1.72 0.69
N VAL A 63 13.97 2.56 -0.14
CA VAL A 63 13.43 2.14 -1.46
C VAL A 63 14.55 1.68 -2.40
N ALA A 64 15.69 2.37 -2.41
CA ALA A 64 16.85 1.96 -3.24
C ALA A 64 17.40 0.58 -2.81
N VAL A 65 17.55 0.34 -1.52
CA VAL A 65 17.95 -0.98 -1.00
C VAL A 65 16.93 -2.05 -1.36
N PHE A 66 15.63 -1.77 -1.15
CA PHE A 66 14.56 -2.68 -1.54
C PHE A 66 14.60 -2.98 -3.05
N ALA A 67 14.81 -1.97 -3.90
CA ALA A 67 14.91 -2.15 -5.35
C ALA A 67 16.04 -3.12 -5.72
N ILE A 68 17.23 -2.96 -5.14
CA ILE A 68 18.36 -3.87 -5.38
C ILE A 68 17.95 -5.31 -5.04
N VAL A 69 17.39 -5.53 -3.85
CA VAL A 69 17.02 -6.87 -3.38
C VAL A 69 15.99 -7.52 -4.30
N VAL A 70 14.88 -6.81 -4.62
CA VAL A 70 13.82 -7.44 -5.41
C VAL A 70 14.19 -7.62 -6.88
N PHE A 71 15.04 -6.77 -7.46
CA PHE A 71 15.53 -6.97 -8.82
C PHE A 71 16.55 -8.09 -8.91
N VAL A 72 17.40 -8.30 -7.89
CA VAL A 72 18.25 -9.50 -7.80
C VAL A 72 17.40 -10.77 -7.77
N ILE A 73 16.32 -10.80 -6.97
CA ILE A 73 15.39 -11.93 -6.94
C ILE A 73 14.68 -12.10 -8.29
N ALA A 74 14.19 -11.01 -8.90
CA ALA A 74 13.49 -11.01 -10.17
C ALA A 74 14.35 -11.56 -11.32
N SER A 75 15.67 -11.35 -11.23
CA SER A 75 16.66 -11.80 -12.24
C SER A 75 17.24 -13.18 -11.93
N SER A 76 16.85 -13.82 -10.85
CA SER A 76 17.38 -15.11 -10.40
C SER A 76 16.43 -16.27 -10.72
N ARG A 77 16.87 -17.50 -10.42
CA ARG A 77 16.03 -18.71 -10.49
C ARG A 77 14.80 -18.64 -9.55
N GLN A 78 14.76 -17.72 -8.62
CA GLN A 78 13.65 -17.51 -7.68
C GLN A 78 12.60 -16.50 -8.19
N ALA A 79 12.72 -16.01 -9.42
CA ALA A 79 11.78 -15.06 -10.03
C ALA A 79 10.30 -15.51 -9.88
N HIS A 80 10.02 -16.83 -9.96
CA HIS A 80 8.68 -17.39 -9.80
C HIS A 80 8.02 -17.03 -8.45
N ARG A 81 8.80 -16.71 -7.41
CA ARG A 81 8.28 -16.35 -6.08
C ARG A 81 7.67 -14.96 -6.02
N ILE A 82 8.09 -14.07 -6.92
CA ILE A 82 7.62 -12.68 -6.95
C ILE A 82 6.89 -12.31 -8.25
N ALA A 83 6.80 -13.25 -9.20
CA ALA A 83 6.01 -13.05 -10.40
C ALA A 83 4.52 -12.89 -10.05
N ASP A 84 3.85 -11.90 -10.65
CA ASP A 84 2.45 -11.61 -10.40
C ASP A 84 1.68 -11.45 -11.72
N ARG A 85 0.72 -12.33 -11.96
CA ARG A 85 -0.13 -12.33 -13.15
C ARG A 85 -0.93 -11.05 -13.33
N ARG A 86 -1.19 -10.30 -12.24
CA ARG A 86 -1.92 -9.03 -12.31
C ARG A 86 -1.17 -7.95 -13.10
N VAL A 87 0.16 -8.01 -13.10
CA VAL A 87 1.02 -7.01 -13.74
C VAL A 87 1.93 -7.61 -14.83
N ALA A 88 2.06 -8.93 -14.94
CA ALA A 88 3.01 -9.59 -15.85
C ALA A 88 2.88 -9.16 -17.33
N GLY A 89 1.66 -8.83 -17.79
CA GLY A 89 1.39 -8.35 -19.14
C GLY A 89 1.48 -6.83 -19.32
N MET A 90 1.76 -6.08 -18.26
CA MET A 90 1.80 -4.61 -18.36
C MET A 90 3.08 -4.13 -19.06
N HIS A 91 2.94 -3.12 -19.91
CA HIS A 91 4.04 -2.49 -20.64
C HIS A 91 3.69 -1.04 -21.04
N GLY A 92 4.70 -0.28 -21.52
CA GLY A 92 4.52 1.07 -22.06
C GLY A 92 3.76 2.01 -21.12
N ALA A 93 2.85 2.81 -21.68
CA ALA A 93 2.08 3.82 -20.95
C ALA A 93 1.21 3.23 -19.83
N GLY A 94 0.71 2.00 -19.99
CA GLY A 94 -0.10 1.33 -18.95
C GLY A 94 0.73 1.02 -17.69
N LEU A 95 1.94 0.50 -17.86
CA LEU A 95 2.86 0.24 -16.75
C LEU A 95 3.33 1.55 -16.11
N ALA A 96 3.66 2.56 -16.91
CA ALA A 96 4.04 3.88 -16.41
C ALA A 96 2.91 4.51 -15.58
N PHE A 97 1.68 4.51 -16.09
CA PHE A 97 0.51 4.99 -15.33
C PHE A 97 0.33 4.22 -14.02
N TYR A 98 0.45 2.89 -14.06
CA TYR A 98 0.27 2.05 -12.88
C TYR A 98 1.29 2.37 -11.78
N THR A 99 2.58 2.49 -12.15
CA THR A 99 3.67 2.67 -11.19
C THR A 99 3.92 4.12 -10.78
N LEU A 100 3.64 5.11 -11.65
CA LEU A 100 3.93 6.51 -11.38
C LEU A 100 2.71 7.34 -10.97
N VAL A 101 1.50 6.84 -11.21
CA VAL A 101 0.26 7.57 -10.90
C VAL A 101 -0.65 6.75 -10.00
N ARG A 102 -1.06 5.56 -10.44
CA ARG A 102 -2.06 4.77 -9.71
C ARG A 102 -1.56 4.33 -8.34
N ILE A 103 -0.35 3.79 -8.24
CA ILE A 103 0.22 3.38 -6.95
C ILE A 103 0.51 4.60 -6.06
N PRO A 104 1.26 5.62 -6.50
CA PRO A 104 1.58 6.73 -5.62
C PRO A 104 0.35 7.51 -5.14
N LEU A 105 -0.58 7.85 -6.02
CA LEU A 105 -1.71 8.70 -5.70
C LEU A 105 -2.94 7.90 -5.27
N GLY A 106 -3.32 6.88 -6.05
CA GLY A 106 -4.54 6.12 -5.81
C GLY A 106 -4.41 5.10 -4.67
N THR A 107 -3.20 4.66 -4.35
CA THR A 107 -2.95 3.69 -3.27
C THR A 107 -2.20 4.34 -2.11
N ALA A 108 -0.92 4.68 -2.26
CA ALA A 108 -0.09 5.09 -1.14
C ALA A 108 -0.58 6.40 -0.49
N LEU A 109 -0.78 7.47 -1.26
CA LEU A 109 -1.28 8.73 -0.72
C LEU A 109 -2.65 8.55 -0.05
N THR A 110 -3.57 7.83 -0.69
CA THR A 110 -4.90 7.52 -0.13
C THR A 110 -4.79 6.79 1.20
N GLU A 111 -3.99 5.74 1.26
CA GLU A 111 -3.85 4.91 2.45
C GLU A 111 -3.12 5.65 3.57
N GLU A 112 -2.07 6.42 3.28
CA GLU A 112 -1.39 7.20 4.30
C GLU A 112 -2.27 8.31 4.88
N LEU A 113 -3.06 9.02 4.05
CA LEU A 113 -4.06 9.97 4.54
C LEU A 113 -5.08 9.32 5.48
N LEU A 114 -5.59 8.13 5.13
CA LEU A 114 -6.60 7.45 5.93
C LEU A 114 -6.04 6.90 7.25
N PHE A 115 -4.88 6.24 7.21
CA PHE A 115 -4.36 5.51 8.37
C PHE A 115 -3.45 6.35 9.25
N ARG A 116 -2.49 7.10 8.69
CA ARG A 116 -1.50 7.90 9.42
C ARG A 116 -1.92 9.34 9.58
N GLY A 117 -2.79 9.84 8.69
CA GLY A 117 -3.48 11.10 8.87
C GLY A 117 -4.70 10.93 9.79
N VAL A 118 -5.84 10.59 9.21
CA VAL A 118 -7.15 10.61 9.88
C VAL A 118 -7.23 9.65 11.07
N LEU A 119 -6.96 8.36 10.87
CA LEU A 119 -7.22 7.36 11.91
C LEU A 119 -6.28 7.50 13.10
N PHE A 120 -5.00 7.73 12.84
CA PHE A 120 -4.00 7.99 13.89
C PHE A 120 -4.35 9.26 14.68
N ALA A 121 -4.64 10.38 13.99
CA ALA A 121 -4.99 11.64 14.65
C ALA A 121 -6.29 11.52 15.47
N ALA A 122 -7.32 10.85 14.95
CA ALA A 122 -8.57 10.62 15.68
C ALA A 122 -8.39 9.80 16.97
N TRP A 123 -7.51 8.79 16.97
CA TRP A 123 -7.17 8.08 18.20
C TRP A 123 -6.40 8.95 19.18
N ARG A 124 -5.52 9.82 18.70
CA ARG A 124 -4.80 10.78 19.55
C ARG A 124 -5.75 11.79 20.17
N ASP A 125 -6.66 12.34 19.38
CA ASP A 125 -7.70 13.26 19.85
C ASP A 125 -8.61 12.61 20.92
N ALA A 126 -8.92 11.32 20.77
CA ALA A 126 -9.66 10.54 21.77
C ALA A 126 -8.84 10.21 23.05
N GLY A 127 -7.61 10.73 23.20
CA GLY A 127 -6.77 10.56 24.38
C GLY A 127 -5.87 9.31 24.36
N ALA A 128 -5.76 8.60 23.25
CA ALA A 128 -4.84 7.47 23.16
C ALA A 128 -3.39 7.96 23.15
N SER A 129 -2.46 7.15 23.72
CA SER A 129 -1.02 7.38 23.56
C SER A 129 -0.59 7.17 22.10
N ASP A 130 0.58 7.69 21.71
CA ASP A 130 1.13 7.47 20.34
C ASP A 130 1.23 5.99 20.00
N LEU A 131 1.69 5.17 20.95
CA LEU A 131 1.77 3.73 20.75
C LEU A 131 0.39 3.08 20.56
N ALA A 132 -0.60 3.45 21.36
CA ALA A 132 -1.95 2.90 21.22
C ALA A 132 -2.58 3.32 19.89
N ALA A 133 -2.48 4.60 19.51
CA ALA A 133 -2.95 5.10 18.22
C ALA A 133 -2.25 4.41 17.05
N ALA A 134 -0.92 4.22 17.14
CA ALA A 134 -0.14 3.50 16.14
C ALA A 134 -0.59 2.03 15.99
N LEU A 135 -0.82 1.34 17.10
CA LEU A 135 -1.28 -0.06 17.10
C LEU A 135 -2.66 -0.17 16.43
N TRP A 136 -3.64 0.68 16.81
CA TRP A 136 -4.97 0.63 16.23
C TRP A 136 -4.99 1.01 14.75
N ALA A 137 -4.28 2.07 14.36
CA ALA A 137 -4.21 2.47 12.95
C ALA A 137 -3.51 1.41 12.09
N SER A 138 -2.44 0.79 12.61
CA SER A 138 -1.71 -0.26 11.89
C SER A 138 -2.47 -1.58 11.83
N ALA A 139 -3.21 -1.95 12.88
CA ALA A 139 -4.10 -3.12 12.83
C ALA A 139 -5.22 -2.94 11.80
N ALA A 140 -5.82 -1.75 11.74
CA ALA A 140 -6.80 -1.43 10.71
C ALA A 140 -6.20 -1.47 9.30
N PHE A 141 -4.95 -1.01 9.13
CA PHE A 141 -4.19 -1.13 7.88
C PHE A 141 -3.94 -2.58 7.49
N GLY A 142 -3.62 -3.45 8.46
CA GLY A 142 -3.53 -4.89 8.22
C GLY A 142 -4.84 -5.49 7.70
N LEU A 143 -5.95 -5.19 8.38
CA LEU A 143 -7.29 -5.66 7.99
C LEU A 143 -7.75 -5.12 6.63
N TRP A 144 -7.29 -3.95 6.22
CA TRP A 144 -7.51 -3.38 4.90
C TRP A 144 -7.01 -4.31 3.78
N HIS A 145 -5.95 -5.09 4.04
CA HIS A 145 -5.28 -5.94 3.06
C HIS A 145 -5.94 -7.32 2.85
N ILE A 146 -7.02 -7.65 3.56
CA ILE A 146 -7.71 -8.95 3.40
C ILE A 146 -8.18 -9.13 1.95
N SER A 147 -8.99 -8.19 1.43
CA SER A 147 -9.56 -8.31 0.08
C SER A 147 -8.51 -8.26 -1.03
N PRO A 148 -7.53 -7.34 -1.04
CA PRO A 148 -6.44 -7.34 -2.01
C PRO A 148 -5.66 -8.66 -2.04
N THR A 149 -5.41 -9.27 -0.87
CA THR A 149 -4.71 -10.56 -0.77
C THR A 149 -5.53 -11.69 -1.37
N VAL A 150 -6.82 -11.80 -1.03
CA VAL A 150 -7.73 -12.82 -1.59
C VAL A 150 -7.81 -12.70 -3.11
N ILE A 151 -7.99 -11.48 -3.63
CA ILE A 151 -8.07 -11.21 -5.08
C ILE A 151 -6.75 -11.55 -5.76
N GLY A 152 -5.62 -11.15 -5.18
CA GLY A 152 -4.28 -11.43 -5.70
C GLY A 152 -4.01 -12.92 -5.79
N LEU A 153 -4.29 -13.66 -4.73
CA LEU A 153 -4.11 -15.12 -4.68
C LEU A 153 -4.93 -15.82 -5.75
N ARG A 154 -6.22 -15.52 -5.84
CA ARG A 154 -7.12 -16.16 -6.84
C ARG A 154 -6.73 -15.83 -8.29
N LYS A 155 -6.17 -14.66 -8.55
CA LYS A 155 -5.67 -14.30 -9.88
C LYS A 155 -4.38 -15.04 -10.23
N ASN A 156 -3.52 -15.29 -9.25
CA ASN A 156 -2.27 -16.00 -9.45
C ASN A 156 -2.46 -17.53 -9.45
N ASP A 157 -3.35 -18.05 -8.60
CA ASP A 157 -3.72 -19.45 -8.51
C ASP A 157 -5.25 -19.60 -8.31
N PRO A 158 -6.03 -19.82 -9.40
CA PRO A 158 -7.47 -20.01 -9.30
C PRO A 158 -7.89 -21.25 -8.46
N ALA A 159 -7.00 -22.24 -8.33
CA ALA A 159 -7.24 -23.47 -7.59
C ALA A 159 -6.72 -23.41 -6.15
N VAL A 160 -6.28 -22.24 -5.66
CA VAL A 160 -5.75 -22.08 -4.31
C VAL A 160 -6.71 -22.64 -3.25
N SER A 161 -6.21 -23.51 -2.38
CA SER A 161 -7.02 -24.12 -1.32
C SER A 161 -7.47 -23.09 -0.28
N VAL A 162 -8.60 -23.35 0.38
CA VAL A 162 -9.12 -22.48 1.45
C VAL A 162 -8.11 -22.40 2.61
N ALA A 163 -7.42 -23.50 2.93
CA ALA A 163 -6.41 -23.52 3.99
C ALA A 163 -5.22 -22.61 3.64
N THR A 164 -4.66 -22.74 2.43
CA THR A 164 -3.58 -21.88 1.93
C THR A 164 -4.00 -20.40 1.92
N MET A 165 -5.22 -20.11 1.46
CA MET A 165 -5.76 -18.76 1.43
C MET A 165 -5.85 -18.16 2.83
N ARG A 166 -6.34 -18.90 3.83
CA ARG A 166 -6.44 -18.42 5.22
C ARG A 166 -5.08 -18.10 5.81
N VAL A 167 -4.09 -18.97 5.61
CA VAL A 167 -2.71 -18.75 6.08
C VAL A 167 -2.11 -17.53 5.41
N ALA A 168 -2.25 -17.41 4.09
CA ALA A 168 -1.71 -16.27 3.36
C ALA A 168 -2.37 -14.94 3.75
N VAL A 169 -3.69 -14.92 3.98
CA VAL A 169 -4.42 -13.74 4.46
C VAL A 169 -3.95 -13.36 5.87
N ALA A 170 -3.84 -14.32 6.78
CA ALA A 170 -3.36 -14.06 8.13
C ALA A 170 -1.92 -13.50 8.11
N GLY A 171 -1.04 -14.09 7.30
CA GLY A 171 0.32 -13.62 7.10
C GLY A 171 0.38 -12.22 6.49
N ALA A 172 -0.46 -11.92 5.51
CA ALA A 172 -0.54 -10.60 4.90
C ALA A 172 -1.04 -9.55 5.91
N VAL A 173 -2.08 -9.84 6.68
CA VAL A 173 -2.58 -8.96 7.75
C VAL A 173 -1.49 -8.66 8.77
N LEU A 174 -0.78 -9.69 9.25
CA LEU A 174 0.31 -9.50 10.21
C LEU A 174 1.44 -8.66 9.62
N LEU A 175 1.92 -9.02 8.43
CA LEU A 175 3.03 -8.33 7.77
C LEU A 175 2.69 -6.86 7.50
N THR A 176 1.49 -6.58 6.97
CA THR A 176 1.07 -5.20 6.69
C THR A 176 0.77 -4.41 7.98
N THR A 177 0.34 -5.06 9.08
CA THR A 177 0.27 -4.43 10.39
C THR A 177 1.66 -4.00 10.88
N VAL A 178 2.67 -4.87 10.78
CA VAL A 178 4.05 -4.56 11.16
C VAL A 178 4.63 -3.45 10.27
N ALA A 179 4.44 -3.54 8.95
CA ALA A 179 4.83 -2.47 8.03
C ALA A 179 4.11 -1.16 8.38
N GLY A 180 2.85 -1.25 8.76
CA GLY A 180 2.03 -0.15 9.24
C GLY A 180 2.63 0.56 10.45
N LEU A 181 3.15 -0.18 11.42
CA LEU A 181 3.84 0.38 12.59
C LEU A 181 5.12 1.12 12.17
N GLY A 182 5.89 0.58 11.23
CA GLY A 182 7.07 1.25 10.69
C GLY A 182 6.75 2.58 9.99
N LEU A 183 5.69 2.59 9.17
CA LEU A 183 5.20 3.82 8.51
C LEU A 183 4.66 4.84 9.54
N THR A 184 3.97 4.37 10.58
CA THR A 184 3.47 5.24 11.64
C THR A 184 4.62 5.81 12.49
N TRP A 185 5.64 5.01 12.78
CA TRP A 185 6.85 5.50 13.43
C TRP A 185 7.50 6.63 12.63
N LEU A 186 7.66 6.45 11.32
CA LEU A 186 8.21 7.47 10.43
C LEU A 186 7.34 8.73 10.39
N ARG A 187 6.00 8.59 10.46
CA ARG A 187 5.03 9.69 10.56
C ARG A 187 5.23 10.47 11.88
N VAL A 188 5.41 9.78 13.00
CA VAL A 188 5.55 10.40 14.32
C VAL A 188 6.92 11.09 14.46
N ASP A 189 8.00 10.45 14.01
CA ASP A 189 9.37 10.98 14.07
C ASP A 189 9.52 12.32 13.32
N ARG A 190 8.79 12.46 12.20
CA ARG A 190 8.89 13.65 11.32
C ARG A 190 7.67 14.56 11.37
N GLU A 191 6.63 14.21 12.08
CA GLU A 191 5.35 14.92 12.09
C GLU A 191 4.77 15.16 10.68
N SER A 192 5.07 14.24 9.74
CA SER A 192 4.82 14.39 8.30
C SER A 192 4.40 13.08 7.68
N LEU A 193 3.44 13.14 6.72
CA LEU A 193 3.06 11.99 5.89
C LEU A 193 4.00 11.80 4.70
N LEU A 194 4.87 12.74 4.39
CA LEU A 194 5.68 12.70 3.17
C LEU A 194 6.62 11.48 3.14
N GLY A 195 7.30 11.22 4.24
CA GLY A 195 8.18 10.05 4.37
C GLY A 195 7.44 8.71 4.20
N PRO A 196 6.36 8.46 4.95
CA PRO A 196 5.50 7.29 4.76
C PRO A 196 4.97 7.14 3.33
N ILE A 197 4.50 8.23 2.70
CA ILE A 197 4.00 8.19 1.31
C ILE A 197 5.10 7.77 0.34
N VAL A 198 6.29 8.37 0.44
CA VAL A 198 7.42 8.05 -0.45
C VAL A 198 7.87 6.60 -0.26
N LEU A 199 8.01 6.13 0.97
CA LEU A 199 8.40 4.76 1.26
C LEU A 199 7.36 3.76 0.74
N HIS A 200 6.10 3.97 1.05
CA HIS A 200 5.00 3.09 0.65
C HIS A 200 4.84 3.06 -0.88
N ALA A 201 4.78 4.22 -1.52
CA ALA A 201 4.70 4.33 -2.99
C ALA A 201 5.90 3.66 -3.67
N GLY A 202 7.11 3.92 -3.16
CA GLY A 202 8.34 3.36 -3.69
C GLY A 202 8.38 1.84 -3.62
N ILE A 203 8.11 1.26 -2.46
CA ILE A 203 8.09 -0.20 -2.27
C ILE A 203 7.05 -0.84 -3.21
N ASN A 204 5.85 -0.31 -3.28
CA ASN A 204 4.79 -0.87 -4.11
C ASN A 204 5.09 -0.73 -5.62
N SER A 205 5.60 0.42 -6.06
CA SER A 205 5.94 0.66 -7.47
C SER A 205 7.13 -0.20 -7.92
N ILE A 206 8.19 -0.25 -7.12
CA ILE A 206 9.37 -1.09 -7.39
C ILE A 206 9.00 -2.58 -7.34
N GLY A 207 8.18 -2.99 -6.38
CA GLY A 207 7.67 -4.37 -6.30
C GLY A 207 6.88 -4.76 -7.56
N ALA A 208 6.03 -3.87 -8.07
CA ALA A 208 5.29 -4.11 -9.31
C ALA A 208 6.22 -4.23 -10.53
N LEU A 209 7.22 -3.34 -10.64
CA LEU A 209 8.22 -3.42 -11.72
C LEU A 209 9.02 -4.72 -11.66
N ALA A 210 9.47 -5.13 -10.47
CA ALA A 210 10.19 -6.38 -10.28
C ALA A 210 9.32 -7.60 -10.62
N ALA A 211 8.02 -7.57 -10.29
CA ALA A 211 7.07 -8.64 -10.64
C ALA A 211 6.87 -8.75 -12.16
N VAL A 212 6.88 -7.63 -12.91
CA VAL A 212 6.85 -7.65 -14.39
C VAL A 212 8.11 -8.30 -14.95
N VAL A 213 9.29 -7.94 -14.44
CA VAL A 213 10.57 -8.55 -14.87
C VAL A 213 10.56 -10.05 -14.58
N ALA A 214 10.17 -10.44 -13.39
CA ALA A 214 10.08 -11.83 -12.96
C ALA A 214 9.11 -12.65 -13.84
N GLY A 215 7.94 -12.08 -14.16
CA GLY A 215 6.95 -12.72 -15.04
C GLY A 215 7.50 -13.02 -16.44
N ARG A 216 8.27 -12.09 -17.02
CA ARG A 216 8.92 -12.29 -18.33
C ARG A 216 9.99 -13.39 -18.30
N GLN A 217 10.74 -13.49 -17.21
CA GLN A 217 11.73 -14.55 -17.01
C GLN A 217 11.08 -15.94 -16.96
N VAL A 218 10.03 -16.08 -16.18
CA VAL A 218 9.30 -17.34 -16.02
C VAL A 218 8.74 -17.81 -17.37
N THR A 219 8.11 -16.91 -18.14
CA THR A 219 7.53 -17.23 -19.45
C THR A 219 8.61 -17.56 -20.48
N GLY A 220 9.73 -16.83 -20.50
CA GLY A 220 10.85 -17.07 -21.42
C GLY A 220 11.57 -18.39 -21.17
N THR A 221 11.60 -18.87 -19.92
CA THR A 221 12.17 -20.18 -19.57
C THR A 221 11.27 -21.33 -20.04
N GLN A 222 9.95 -21.20 -19.89
CA GLN A 222 8.98 -22.21 -20.35
C GLN A 222 8.93 -22.37 -21.88
N ALA A 223 9.24 -21.31 -22.63
CA ALA A 223 9.27 -21.36 -24.10
C ALA A 223 10.55 -22.03 -24.67
N ARG A 224 11.56 -22.32 -23.83
CA ARG A 224 12.85 -22.92 -24.22
C ARG A 224 12.97 -24.40 -23.81
N THR A 225 12.02 -24.92 -23.06
CA THR A 225 11.91 -26.34 -22.68
C THR A 225 10.82 -27.04 -23.48
#